data_1556cadb66e7af8ba72388d65d0df38f
#
_entry.id   1556cadb66e7af8ba72388d65d0df38f
#
_cell.length_a   1.000
_cell.length_b   1.000
_cell.length_c   1.000
_cell.angle_alpha   90.00
_cell.angle_beta   90.00
_cell.angle_gamma   90.00
#
_symmetry.space_group_name_H-M   'P 1'
#
loop_
_entity.id
_entity.type
_entity.pdbx_description
1 polymer ?
#
loop_
_entity_poly.entity_id
_entity_poly.type
_entity_poly.pdbx_seq_one_letter_code
_entity_poly.pdbx_strand_id
1 'polypeptide(L)'
;MFIAPRKFTLIGLGLIAILTSCNSVAKTPIATIKTQNLTPTPIKITLADLPQPYATESASNSPEVIPVPDRPTLQVPAGFKVNVFANNLPDVRWMTVTPDGDVLAVQSKQDKITLLQDKDNDGVAEIKQTFGDRNNNLDQPLGVTFAGDAFYVANTGEVLRFNYQPGQLELEGTGTEITKLTPGGYNKHWTRNIVTS
;
A
#
# COMPACT_ATOMS: atom_id res chain seq x y z
N MET A 1 -35.48 49.89 -69.50
CA MET A 1 -34.31 49.95 -68.65
C MET A 1 -34.75 49.48 -67.27
N PHE A 2 -34.67 48.20 -67.07
CA PHE A 2 -35.16 47.54 -65.84
C PHE A 2 -33.99 47.07 -64.99
N ILE A 3 -33.90 47.60 -63.78
CA ILE A 3 -32.89 47.25 -62.80
C ILE A 3 -33.49 46.15 -61.89
N ALA A 4 -32.86 44.96 -61.88
CA ALA A 4 -33.28 43.84 -61.04
C ALA A 4 -32.57 43.93 -59.65
N PRO A 5 -33.25 43.60 -58.56
CA PRO A 5 -32.65 43.65 -57.23
C PRO A 5 -31.75 42.41 -56.93
N ARG A 6 -30.60 42.65 -56.34
CA ARG A 6 -29.68 41.66 -55.85
C ARG A 6 -30.21 41.01 -54.57
N LYS A 7 -30.26 39.66 -54.58
CA LYS A 7 -30.57 38.87 -53.42
C LYS A 7 -29.29 38.79 -52.54
N PHE A 8 -29.41 39.21 -51.28
CA PHE A 8 -28.41 38.94 -50.23
C PHE A 8 -28.64 37.54 -49.64
N THR A 9 -27.62 36.68 -49.77
CA THR A 9 -27.63 35.38 -49.10
C THR A 9 -26.98 35.54 -47.71
N LEU A 10 -27.76 35.40 -46.65
CA LEU A 10 -27.23 35.31 -45.28
C LEU A 10 -26.55 33.94 -45.12
N ILE A 11 -25.23 33.96 -44.86
CA ILE A 11 -24.47 32.81 -44.42
C ILE A 11 -24.61 32.72 -42.89
N GLY A 12 -25.42 31.74 -42.41
CA GLY A 12 -25.55 31.48 -41.01
C GLY A 12 -24.24 30.79 -40.48
N LEU A 13 -23.53 31.47 -39.56
CA LEU A 13 -22.44 30.88 -38.79
C LEU A 13 -23.07 29.92 -37.75
N GLY A 14 -23.01 28.63 -38.01
CA GLY A 14 -23.31 27.61 -37.02
C GLY A 14 -22.26 27.54 -35.91
N LEU A 15 -22.61 27.96 -34.71
CA LEU A 15 -21.80 27.80 -33.52
C LEU A 15 -21.84 26.33 -33.08
N ILE A 16 -20.79 25.55 -33.36
CA ILE A 16 -20.65 24.19 -32.84
C ILE A 16 -20.18 24.32 -31.38
N ALA A 17 -21.10 24.16 -30.44
CA ALA A 17 -20.77 24.00 -29.03
C ALA A 17 -20.16 22.61 -28.83
N ILE A 18 -18.85 22.52 -28.67
CA ILE A 18 -18.18 21.30 -28.22
C ILE A 18 -18.46 21.15 -26.72
N LEU A 19 -19.40 20.27 -26.37
CA LEU A 19 -19.64 19.83 -25.00
C LEU A 19 -18.47 18.90 -24.63
N THR A 20 -17.43 19.42 -23.99
CA THR A 20 -16.44 18.63 -23.27
C THR A 20 -17.16 18.00 -22.06
N SER A 21 -17.59 16.75 -22.24
CA SER A 21 -18.05 15.91 -21.13
C SER A 21 -16.84 15.60 -20.24
N CYS A 22 -16.65 16.36 -19.16
CA CYS A 22 -15.81 15.92 -18.05
C CYS A 22 -16.46 14.67 -17.44
N ASN A 23 -15.97 13.49 -17.81
CA ASN A 23 -16.23 12.28 -17.03
C ASN A 23 -15.56 12.45 -15.67
N SER A 24 -16.27 13.01 -14.71
CA SER A 24 -15.91 12.89 -13.32
C SER A 24 -16.10 11.41 -12.94
N VAL A 25 -14.98 10.69 -12.82
CA VAL A 25 -14.98 9.36 -12.20
C VAL A 25 -15.53 9.56 -10.80
N ALA A 26 -16.72 9.04 -10.54
CA ALA A 26 -17.35 9.11 -9.23
C ALA A 26 -16.41 8.39 -8.25
N LYS A 27 -15.75 9.14 -7.34
CA LYS A 27 -15.01 8.56 -6.21
C LYS A 27 -16.00 7.70 -5.44
N THR A 28 -15.74 6.39 -5.37
CA THR A 28 -16.52 5.48 -4.53
C THR A 28 -16.34 5.96 -3.08
N PRO A 29 -17.38 6.26 -2.33
CA PRO A 29 -17.23 6.75 -0.97
C PRO A 29 -16.56 5.66 -0.13
N ILE A 30 -15.38 5.96 0.39
CA ILE A 30 -14.68 5.08 1.33
C ILE A 30 -15.41 5.15 2.65
N ALA A 31 -15.66 3.99 3.25
CA ALA A 31 -16.35 3.89 4.52
C ALA A 31 -15.63 4.73 5.58
N THR A 32 -16.31 5.72 6.14
CA THR A 32 -15.77 6.55 7.21
C THR A 32 -15.63 5.73 8.48
N ILE A 33 -14.40 5.51 8.93
CA ILE A 33 -14.13 4.83 10.21
C ILE A 33 -14.36 5.80 11.35
N LYS A 34 -15.25 5.40 12.27
CA LYS A 34 -15.44 6.18 13.52
C LYS A 34 -14.26 5.96 14.45
N THR A 35 -13.72 7.05 14.96
CA THR A 35 -12.66 7.02 15.98
C THR A 35 -13.21 7.46 17.34
N GLN A 36 -12.72 6.82 18.40
CA GLN A 36 -12.98 7.21 19.79
C GLN A 36 -11.67 7.50 20.49
N ASN A 37 -11.70 8.43 21.46
CA ASN A 37 -10.52 8.72 22.26
C ASN A 37 -10.20 7.55 23.18
N LEU A 38 -8.93 7.10 23.13
CA LEU A 38 -8.38 6.15 24.07
C LEU A 38 -7.74 6.90 25.23
N THR A 39 -8.16 6.61 26.45
CA THR A 39 -7.49 7.11 27.65
C THR A 39 -6.37 6.12 28.01
N PRO A 40 -5.10 6.49 27.93
CA PRO A 40 -4.00 5.60 28.30
C PRO A 40 -4.08 5.25 29.80
N THR A 41 -4.06 3.95 30.09
CA THR A 41 -3.92 3.46 31.46
C THR A 41 -2.50 2.90 31.61
N PRO A 42 -1.67 3.43 32.53
CA PRO A 42 -0.34 2.90 32.76
C PRO A 42 -0.41 1.44 33.25
N ILE A 43 0.29 0.55 32.56
CA ILE A 43 0.46 -0.85 32.99
C ILE A 43 1.90 -0.98 33.48
N LYS A 44 2.06 -1.36 34.75
CA LYS A 44 3.37 -1.67 35.32
C LYS A 44 3.44 -3.18 35.56
N ILE A 45 4.38 -3.83 34.88
CA ILE A 45 4.64 -5.27 35.04
C ILE A 45 5.98 -5.38 35.78
N THR A 46 6.01 -6.16 36.84
CA THR A 46 7.22 -6.49 37.60
C THR A 46 7.56 -7.97 37.41
N LEU A 47 8.77 -8.37 37.79
CA LEU A 47 9.16 -9.80 37.73
C LEU A 47 8.25 -10.70 38.59
N ALA A 48 7.68 -10.14 39.67
CA ALA A 48 6.76 -10.88 40.52
C ALA A 48 5.39 -11.15 39.87
N ASP A 49 5.01 -10.35 38.87
CA ASP A 49 3.76 -10.51 38.13
C ASP A 49 3.86 -11.54 37.00
N LEU A 50 5.09 -11.99 36.68
CA LEU A 50 5.30 -12.98 35.63
C LEU A 50 5.11 -14.39 36.18
N PRO A 51 4.45 -15.29 35.41
CA PRO A 51 4.38 -16.69 35.75
C PRO A 51 5.77 -17.32 35.72
N GLN A 52 5.95 -18.43 36.45
CA GLN A 52 7.20 -19.19 36.37
C GLN A 52 7.45 -19.67 34.94
N PRO A 53 8.71 -19.77 34.48
CA PRO A 53 9.01 -20.35 33.18
C PRO A 53 8.35 -21.73 33.04
N TYR A 54 7.72 -21.97 31.88
CA TYR A 54 6.99 -23.20 31.55
C TYR A 54 5.77 -23.50 32.44
N ALA A 55 5.21 -22.49 33.11
CA ALA A 55 4.00 -22.65 33.94
C ALA A 55 2.74 -23.05 33.15
N THR A 56 2.76 -22.78 31.84
CA THR A 56 1.69 -23.16 30.92
C THR A 56 2.25 -23.97 29.76
N GLU A 57 1.43 -24.89 29.24
CA GLU A 57 1.79 -25.59 28.02
C GLU A 57 1.80 -24.66 26.82
N SER A 58 2.63 -24.98 25.82
CA SER A 58 2.67 -24.25 24.57
C SER A 58 1.33 -24.42 23.84
N ALA A 59 0.64 -23.32 23.57
CA ALA A 59 -0.61 -23.32 22.84
C ALA A 59 -0.42 -22.78 21.41
N SER A 60 -1.06 -23.42 20.44
CA SER A 60 -1.20 -22.88 19.09
C SER A 60 -2.65 -22.48 18.89
N ASN A 61 -2.89 -21.17 18.76
CA ASN A 61 -4.20 -20.63 18.46
C ASN A 61 -4.15 -19.90 17.12
N SER A 62 -4.77 -20.50 16.11
CA SER A 62 -4.87 -19.84 14.78
C SER A 62 -5.90 -18.73 14.84
N PRO A 63 -5.64 -17.56 14.23
CA PRO A 63 -6.60 -16.48 14.19
C PRO A 63 -7.84 -16.89 13.39
N GLU A 64 -9.01 -16.55 13.90
CA GLU A 64 -10.26 -16.61 13.15
C GLU A 64 -10.42 -15.33 12.34
N VAL A 65 -10.63 -15.49 11.04
CA VAL A 65 -10.88 -14.34 10.16
C VAL A 65 -12.37 -14.06 10.16
N ILE A 66 -12.75 -12.93 10.70
CA ILE A 66 -14.14 -12.45 10.72
C ILE A 66 -14.39 -11.43 9.62
N PRO A 67 -15.62 -11.28 9.12
CA PRO A 67 -15.98 -10.19 8.24
C PRO A 67 -15.73 -8.83 8.89
N VAL A 68 -15.34 -7.84 8.09
CA VAL A 68 -15.23 -6.46 8.58
C VAL A 68 -16.64 -5.96 8.96
N PRO A 69 -16.85 -5.46 10.19
CA PRO A 69 -18.14 -4.90 10.58
C PRO A 69 -18.56 -3.74 9.65
N ASP A 70 -19.84 -3.56 9.41
CA ASP A 70 -20.37 -2.47 8.57
C ASP A 70 -19.96 -1.07 9.08
N ARG A 71 -19.75 -0.95 10.38
CA ARG A 71 -19.36 0.31 11.05
C ARG A 71 -18.24 0.05 12.06
N PRO A 72 -17.02 -0.22 11.58
CA PRO A 72 -15.91 -0.45 12.49
C PRO A 72 -15.63 0.82 13.29
N THR A 73 -15.42 0.64 14.59
CA THR A 73 -15.01 1.71 15.50
C THR A 73 -13.65 1.37 16.07
N LEU A 74 -12.67 2.25 15.86
CA LEU A 74 -11.34 2.15 16.42
C LEU A 74 -11.16 3.19 17.54
N GLN A 75 -10.54 2.78 18.62
CA GLN A 75 -10.15 3.68 19.70
C GLN A 75 -8.76 4.24 19.43
N VAL A 76 -8.64 5.55 19.40
CA VAL A 76 -7.37 6.23 19.13
C VAL A 76 -7.16 7.36 20.14
N PRO A 77 -5.91 7.78 20.40
CA PRO A 77 -5.63 8.93 21.22
C PRO A 77 -6.30 10.21 20.68
N ALA A 78 -6.50 11.20 21.56
CA ALA A 78 -7.04 12.49 21.16
C ALA A 78 -6.17 13.15 20.09
N GLY A 79 -6.81 13.68 19.04
CA GLY A 79 -6.13 14.31 17.90
C GLY A 79 -5.77 13.36 16.76
N PHE A 80 -5.86 12.03 16.96
CA PHE A 80 -5.67 11.05 15.89
C PHE A 80 -6.99 10.74 15.18
N LYS A 81 -6.87 10.46 13.89
CA LYS A 81 -7.95 9.97 13.03
C LYS A 81 -7.46 8.76 12.27
N VAL A 82 -8.36 7.87 11.90
CA VAL A 82 -8.07 6.70 11.06
C VAL A 82 -8.99 6.73 9.85
N ASN A 83 -8.42 6.51 8.70
CA ASN A 83 -9.13 6.31 7.44
C ASN A 83 -8.56 5.10 6.70
N VAL A 84 -9.25 4.65 5.67
CA VAL A 84 -8.77 3.58 4.78
C VAL A 84 -7.89 4.23 3.72
N PHE A 85 -6.58 4.00 3.78
CA PHE A 85 -5.63 4.50 2.79
C PHE A 85 -5.73 3.71 1.47
N ALA A 86 -5.81 2.38 1.54
CA ALA A 86 -6.01 1.50 0.40
C ALA A 86 -6.77 0.23 0.80
N ASN A 87 -7.49 -0.36 -0.12
CA ASN A 87 -8.23 -1.61 0.08
C ASN A 87 -7.90 -2.63 -1.03
N ASN A 88 -8.47 -3.85 -0.94
CA ASN A 88 -8.27 -4.92 -1.93
C ASN A 88 -6.79 -5.25 -2.17
N LEU A 89 -6.03 -5.34 -1.08
CA LEU A 89 -4.63 -5.74 -1.05
C LEU A 89 -4.51 -7.05 -0.27
N PRO A 90 -4.63 -8.22 -0.92
CA PRO A 90 -4.57 -9.50 -0.23
C PRO A 90 -3.18 -9.73 0.37
N ASP A 91 -3.13 -10.35 1.54
CA ASP A 91 -1.92 -10.84 2.21
C ASP A 91 -0.82 -9.80 2.45
N VAL A 92 -1.16 -8.52 2.64
CA VAL A 92 -0.18 -7.50 3.05
C VAL A 92 0.37 -7.86 4.42
N ARG A 93 1.70 -7.99 4.51
CA ARG A 93 2.42 -8.37 5.73
C ARG A 93 3.39 -7.29 6.21
N TRP A 94 3.86 -6.45 5.32
CA TRP A 94 4.79 -5.38 5.60
C TRP A 94 4.50 -4.16 4.74
N MET A 95 4.92 -3.00 5.22
CA MET A 95 4.82 -1.74 4.47
C MET A 95 6.06 -0.91 4.75
N THR A 96 6.46 -0.13 3.77
CA THR A 96 7.49 0.90 3.92
C THR A 96 7.12 2.12 3.09
N VAL A 97 7.72 3.25 3.41
CA VAL A 97 7.55 4.49 2.64
C VAL A 97 8.77 4.66 1.76
N THR A 98 8.56 5.01 0.50
CA THR A 98 9.65 5.34 -0.42
C THR A 98 10.29 6.68 -0.03
N PRO A 99 11.50 6.97 -0.49
CA PRO A 99 12.11 8.30 -0.31
C PRO A 99 11.25 9.47 -0.79
N ASP A 100 10.33 9.23 -1.73
CA ASP A 100 9.42 10.23 -2.30
C ASP A 100 8.08 10.34 -1.57
N GLY A 101 7.86 9.52 -0.55
CA GLY A 101 6.64 9.53 0.28
C GLY A 101 5.54 8.58 -0.17
N ASP A 102 5.72 7.82 -1.25
CA ASP A 102 4.78 6.78 -1.66
C ASP A 102 4.86 5.56 -0.71
N VAL A 103 3.83 4.73 -0.67
CA VAL A 103 3.79 3.54 0.18
C VAL A 103 3.99 2.27 -0.65
N LEU A 104 4.91 1.42 -0.21
CA LEU A 104 5.06 0.06 -0.72
C LEU A 104 4.38 -0.94 0.21
N ALA A 105 3.41 -1.69 -0.29
CA ALA A 105 2.71 -2.75 0.42
C ALA A 105 3.24 -4.12 -0.04
N VAL A 106 3.88 -4.85 0.88
CA VAL A 106 4.47 -6.17 0.61
C VAL A 106 3.44 -7.26 0.85
N GLN A 107 3.07 -7.95 -0.22
CA GLN A 107 2.07 -9.03 -0.25
C GLN A 107 2.77 -10.38 -0.36
N SER A 108 3.30 -10.86 0.75
CA SER A 108 4.23 -11.99 0.79
C SER A 108 3.73 -13.25 0.07
N LYS A 109 2.48 -13.68 0.30
CA LYS A 109 1.92 -14.86 -0.37
C LYS A 109 1.57 -14.65 -1.84
N GLN A 110 1.58 -13.41 -2.28
CA GLN A 110 1.37 -13.04 -3.69
C GLN A 110 2.69 -12.87 -4.45
N ASP A 111 3.84 -13.03 -3.76
CA ASP A 111 5.18 -12.75 -4.30
C ASP A 111 5.24 -11.38 -4.96
N LYS A 112 4.67 -10.38 -4.28
CA LYS A 112 4.38 -9.08 -4.89
C LYS A 112 4.61 -7.93 -3.93
N ILE A 113 5.04 -6.81 -4.48
CA ILE A 113 5.05 -5.50 -3.84
C ILE A 113 4.16 -4.57 -4.66
N THR A 114 3.22 -3.91 -4.01
CA THR A 114 2.34 -2.93 -4.64
C THR A 114 2.74 -1.53 -4.22
N LEU A 115 2.91 -0.64 -5.19
CA LEU A 115 3.07 0.80 -4.99
C LEU A 115 1.70 1.45 -4.83
N LEU A 116 1.57 2.29 -3.82
CA LEU A 116 0.39 3.07 -3.50
C LEU A 116 0.77 4.54 -3.48
N GLN A 117 0.08 5.37 -4.26
CA GLN A 117 0.33 6.81 -4.30
C GLN A 117 -0.95 7.58 -3.98
N ASP A 118 -0.83 8.51 -3.04
CA ASP A 118 -1.84 9.51 -2.68
C ASP A 118 -1.42 10.83 -3.35
N LYS A 119 -2.05 11.15 -4.48
CA LYS A 119 -1.63 12.28 -5.32
C LYS A 119 -2.15 13.63 -4.85
N ASP A 120 -3.27 13.64 -4.15
CA ASP A 120 -3.91 14.88 -3.67
C ASP A 120 -3.76 15.07 -2.15
N ASN A 121 -3.04 14.17 -1.47
CA ASN A 121 -2.76 14.18 -0.04
C ASN A 121 -4.04 14.18 0.83
N ASP A 122 -5.07 13.49 0.36
CA ASP A 122 -6.32 13.34 1.12
C ASP A 122 -6.30 12.12 2.08
N GLY A 123 -5.21 11.35 2.07
CA GLY A 123 -5.01 10.17 2.90
C GLY A 123 -5.60 8.91 2.28
N VAL A 124 -5.85 8.90 0.97
CA VAL A 124 -6.35 7.75 0.20
C VAL A 124 -5.51 7.58 -1.06
N ALA A 125 -5.03 6.39 -1.31
CA ALA A 125 -4.25 6.10 -2.50
C ALA A 125 -5.14 5.95 -3.75
N GLU A 126 -5.01 6.86 -4.73
CA GLU A 126 -5.66 6.79 -6.04
C GLU A 126 -4.98 5.79 -6.95
N ILE A 127 -3.66 5.64 -6.82
CA ILE A 127 -2.87 4.77 -7.68
C ILE A 127 -2.46 3.53 -6.90
N LYS A 128 -2.74 2.38 -7.48
CA LYS A 128 -2.29 1.07 -7.03
C LYS A 128 -1.71 0.34 -8.22
N GLN A 129 -0.40 0.12 -8.21
CA GLN A 129 0.27 -0.60 -9.29
C GLN A 129 1.30 -1.58 -8.75
N THR A 130 1.64 -2.58 -9.55
CA THR A 130 2.70 -3.52 -9.22
C THR A 130 4.03 -2.78 -9.25
N PHE A 131 4.75 -2.80 -8.12
CA PHE A 131 6.12 -2.30 -8.02
C PHE A 131 7.14 -3.40 -8.32
N GLY A 132 6.87 -4.63 -7.88
CA GLY A 132 7.66 -5.81 -8.17
C GLY A 132 6.87 -7.08 -7.97
N ASP A 133 7.28 -8.15 -8.65
CA ASP A 133 6.64 -9.45 -8.59
C ASP A 133 7.63 -10.61 -8.86
N ARG A 134 7.12 -11.80 -9.21
CA ARG A 134 7.94 -12.97 -9.56
C ARG A 134 8.89 -12.74 -10.74
N ASN A 135 8.59 -11.82 -11.65
CA ASN A 135 9.51 -11.48 -12.75
C ASN A 135 10.76 -10.76 -12.23
N ASN A 136 10.70 -10.21 -11.02
CA ASN A 136 11.82 -9.62 -10.30
C ASN A 136 12.46 -10.61 -9.30
N ASN A 137 12.20 -11.92 -9.41
CA ASN A 137 12.62 -12.96 -8.46
C ASN A 137 12.08 -12.75 -7.03
N LEU A 138 10.93 -12.12 -6.85
CA LEU A 138 10.31 -12.06 -5.52
C LEU A 138 9.72 -13.44 -5.17
N ASP A 139 10.12 -13.96 -4.01
CA ASP A 139 9.65 -15.23 -3.44
C ASP A 139 9.33 -15.05 -1.96
N GLN A 140 8.06 -14.93 -1.66
CA GLN A 140 7.53 -14.64 -0.33
C GLN A 140 8.30 -13.48 0.37
N PRO A 141 8.43 -12.32 -0.29
CA PRO A 141 9.13 -11.18 0.29
C PRO A 141 8.46 -10.72 1.58
N LEU A 142 9.24 -10.25 2.55
CA LEU A 142 8.70 -9.60 3.74
C LEU A 142 9.43 -8.30 4.05
N GLY A 143 10.66 -8.39 4.56
CA GLY A 143 11.44 -7.22 4.91
C GLY A 143 11.93 -6.51 3.67
N VAL A 144 11.70 -5.21 3.60
CA VAL A 144 12.19 -4.34 2.55
C VAL A 144 12.76 -3.06 3.16
N THR A 145 13.80 -2.50 2.54
CA THR A 145 14.42 -1.27 3.02
C THR A 145 15.13 -0.54 1.90
N PHE A 146 15.30 0.76 2.06
CA PHE A 146 16.10 1.61 1.19
C PHE A 146 17.43 1.93 1.84
N ALA A 147 18.52 1.92 1.07
CA ALA A 147 19.83 2.38 1.50
C ALA A 147 20.59 2.97 0.32
N GLY A 148 20.89 4.27 0.41
CA GLY A 148 21.51 5.01 -0.69
C GLY A 148 20.69 4.95 -1.98
N ASP A 149 21.31 4.47 -3.04
CA ASP A 149 20.73 4.28 -4.37
C ASP A 149 20.13 2.88 -4.59
N ALA A 150 19.82 2.18 -3.52
CA ALA A 150 19.37 0.79 -3.60
C ALA A 150 18.11 0.51 -2.77
N PHE A 151 17.32 -0.41 -3.29
CA PHE A 151 16.20 -1.04 -2.61
C PHE A 151 16.55 -2.50 -2.36
N TYR A 152 16.36 -2.95 -1.13
CA TYR A 152 16.65 -4.31 -0.70
C TYR A 152 15.37 -5.04 -0.35
N VAL A 153 15.29 -6.30 -0.79
CA VAL A 153 14.17 -7.19 -0.52
C VAL A 153 14.69 -8.48 0.11
N ALA A 154 14.17 -8.82 1.28
CA ALA A 154 14.42 -10.10 1.92
C ALA A 154 13.31 -11.10 1.53
N ASN A 155 13.63 -11.97 0.60
CA ASN A 155 12.87 -13.17 0.26
C ASN A 155 13.05 -14.24 1.36
N THR A 156 12.33 -15.34 1.28
CA THR A 156 12.50 -16.46 2.20
C THR A 156 13.92 -17.06 2.14
N GLY A 157 14.49 -17.18 0.94
CA GLY A 157 15.76 -17.87 0.70
C GLY A 157 16.98 -16.98 0.44
N GLU A 158 16.79 -15.67 0.28
CA GLU A 158 17.86 -14.77 -0.11
C GLU A 158 17.53 -13.31 0.18
N VAL A 159 18.53 -12.44 0.07
CA VAL A 159 18.35 -10.98 0.03
C VAL A 159 18.74 -10.50 -1.35
N LEU A 160 17.84 -9.79 -2.01
CA LEU A 160 18.03 -9.15 -3.31
C LEU A 160 18.28 -7.65 -3.13
N ARG A 161 19.17 -7.11 -3.96
CA ARG A 161 19.44 -5.68 -4.13
C ARG A 161 18.99 -5.24 -5.52
N PHE A 162 18.21 -4.21 -5.58
CA PHE A 162 17.83 -3.51 -6.81
C PHE A 162 18.43 -2.11 -6.81
N ASN A 163 18.82 -1.60 -7.97
CA ASN A 163 19.07 -0.16 -8.10
C ASN A 163 17.72 0.56 -7.94
N TYR A 164 17.74 1.69 -7.27
CA TYR A 164 16.54 2.49 -7.04
C TYR A 164 16.83 3.95 -7.29
N GLN A 165 15.90 4.62 -7.94
CA GLN A 165 15.92 6.06 -8.10
C GLN A 165 14.60 6.67 -7.58
N PRO A 166 14.65 7.83 -6.94
CA PRO A 166 13.45 8.56 -6.55
C PRO A 166 12.45 8.70 -7.70
N GLY A 167 11.16 8.48 -7.42
CA GLY A 167 10.10 8.49 -8.42
C GLY A 167 9.96 7.22 -9.26
N GLN A 168 10.78 6.19 -9.01
CA GLN A 168 10.67 4.91 -9.71
C GLN A 168 9.36 4.20 -9.36
N LEU A 169 8.62 3.76 -10.39
CA LEU A 169 7.28 3.20 -10.26
C LEU A 169 7.25 1.67 -10.29
N GLU A 170 8.35 1.02 -10.69
CA GLU A 170 8.47 -0.44 -10.78
C GLU A 170 9.92 -0.88 -10.62
N LEU A 171 10.15 -2.12 -10.18
CA LEU A 171 11.49 -2.70 -10.11
C LEU A 171 11.97 -3.11 -11.51
N GLU A 172 13.24 -2.84 -11.78
CA GLU A 172 13.89 -3.25 -13.02
C GLU A 172 14.72 -4.53 -12.80
N GLY A 173 14.55 -5.49 -13.71
CA GLY A 173 15.30 -6.74 -13.72
C GLY A 173 15.00 -7.65 -12.53
N THR A 174 15.91 -8.57 -12.25
CA THR A 174 15.73 -9.64 -11.23
C THR A 174 16.42 -9.37 -9.90
N GLY A 175 17.04 -8.22 -9.78
CA GLY A 175 17.87 -7.88 -8.62
C GLY A 175 19.21 -8.66 -8.59
N THR A 176 20.07 -8.27 -7.69
CA THR A 176 21.35 -8.94 -7.43
C THR A 176 21.29 -9.64 -6.08
N GLU A 177 21.55 -10.94 -6.04
CA GLU A 177 21.66 -11.68 -4.78
C GLU A 177 22.81 -11.13 -3.94
N ILE A 178 22.53 -10.67 -2.71
CA ILE A 178 23.53 -10.18 -1.76
C ILE A 178 23.97 -11.28 -0.82
N THR A 179 23.02 -12.09 -0.38
CA THR A 179 23.31 -13.23 0.51
C THR A 179 22.21 -14.27 0.40
N LYS A 180 22.59 -15.53 0.55
CA LYS A 180 21.66 -16.63 0.72
C LYS A 180 21.23 -16.77 2.16
N LEU A 181 19.97 -17.11 2.33
CA LEU A 181 19.38 -17.44 3.63
C LEU A 181 18.95 -18.90 3.59
N THR A 182 18.88 -19.54 4.75
CA THR A 182 18.30 -20.88 4.81
C THR A 182 16.81 -20.79 4.47
N PRO A 183 16.35 -21.34 3.33
CA PRO A 183 14.96 -21.29 2.94
C PRO A 183 14.10 -22.12 3.88
N GLY A 184 12.87 -21.67 4.08
CA GLY A 184 11.90 -22.36 4.93
C GLY A 184 12.31 -22.35 6.41
N GLY A 185 11.63 -21.68 7.24
CA GLY A 185 11.83 -21.76 8.69
C GLY A 185 11.12 -22.96 9.28
N TYR A 186 11.58 -23.40 10.45
CA TYR A 186 10.86 -24.37 11.23
C TYR A 186 9.45 -23.86 11.56
N ASN A 187 8.42 -24.64 11.28
CA ASN A 187 7.05 -24.40 11.68
C ASN A 187 6.56 -22.97 11.39
N LYS A 188 6.53 -22.54 10.15
CA LYS A 188 6.01 -21.24 9.70
C LYS A 188 6.93 -20.02 9.96
N HIS A 189 8.19 -20.21 10.36
CA HIS A 189 9.18 -19.16 10.53
C HIS A 189 9.91 -18.84 9.19
N TRP A 190 9.16 -18.51 8.15
CA TRP A 190 9.67 -18.25 6.81
C TRP A 190 9.98 -16.76 6.55
N THR A 191 9.45 -15.89 7.38
CA THR A 191 9.61 -14.43 7.21
C THR A 191 11.04 -14.00 7.51
N ARG A 192 11.55 -13.07 6.71
CA ARG A 192 12.86 -12.45 6.88
C ARG A 192 12.68 -10.94 6.98
N ASN A 193 13.20 -10.35 8.03
CA ASN A 193 13.19 -8.92 8.20
C ASN A 193 14.58 -8.34 7.89
N ILE A 194 14.62 -7.10 7.40
CA ILE A 194 15.85 -6.40 7.05
C ILE A 194 15.73 -4.94 7.49
N VAL A 195 16.80 -4.40 8.03
CA VAL A 195 16.93 -3.00 8.41
C VAL A 195 18.31 -2.49 8.00
N THR A 196 18.42 -1.22 7.73
CA THR A 196 19.68 -0.50 7.53
C THR A 196 20.01 0.31 8.77
N SER A 197 21.29 0.45 9.05
CA SER A 197 21.83 1.27 10.15
C SER A 197 22.41 2.57 9.62
#